data_24cac6aee7ccc7a4b42b483eda58a333
#
_entry.id   24cac6aee7ccc7a4b42b483eda58a333
#
_cell.length_a   1.000
_cell.length_b   1.000
_cell.length_c   1.000
_cell.angle_alpha   90.00
_cell.angle_beta   90.00
_cell.angle_gamma   90.00
#
_symmetry.space_group_name_H-M   'P 1'
#
loop_
_entity.id
_entity.type
_entity.pdbx_description
1 polymer ?
#
loop_
_entity_poly.entity_id
_entity_poly.type
_entity_poly.pdbx_seq_one_letter_code
_entity_poly.pdbx_strand_id
1 'polypeptide(L)'
;LWTALTSSRETGQRRFLLFLGGLVAFSAGGSQVGLALGPLVPLLGSGIDIPLWVVLVGGGFGLLIGSWTGAPRMIKAISQDYSSLGPRRSIAALIPSFAIAQTAVAFGIPVSFNEIIVSAIIGSGYAAGNAGVSRGKMGYTALAWVASLIGSFVLGYGIYAGVRLVV
;
A
#
# COMPACT_ATOMS: atom_id res chain seq x y z
N LEU A 1 -26.94 -30.03 -6.81
CA LEU A 1 -25.91 -29.79 -7.86
C LEU A 1 -25.55 -28.29 -7.96
N TRP A 2 -26.54 -27.39 -8.03
CA TRP A 2 -26.35 -25.94 -8.09
C TRP A 2 -25.61 -25.38 -6.86
N THR A 3 -25.97 -25.78 -5.68
CA THR A 3 -25.34 -25.38 -4.41
C THR A 3 -23.88 -25.85 -4.33
N ALA A 4 -23.57 -27.07 -4.80
CA ALA A 4 -22.21 -27.59 -4.83
C ALA A 4 -21.31 -26.85 -5.84
N LEU A 5 -21.87 -26.46 -7.00
CA LEU A 5 -21.12 -25.69 -8.01
C LEU A 5 -20.83 -24.25 -7.57
N THR A 6 -21.78 -23.62 -6.86
CA THR A 6 -21.56 -22.28 -6.28
C THR A 6 -20.51 -22.31 -5.17
N SER A 7 -20.57 -23.28 -4.25
CA SER A 7 -19.59 -23.41 -3.16
C SER A 7 -18.17 -23.72 -3.67
N SER A 8 -18.04 -24.51 -4.73
CA SER A 8 -16.73 -24.78 -5.34
C SER A 8 -16.15 -23.54 -6.04
N ARG A 9 -16.97 -22.71 -6.68
CA ARG A 9 -16.56 -21.45 -7.30
C ARG A 9 -16.13 -20.44 -6.23
N GLU A 10 -16.86 -20.30 -5.15
CA GLU A 10 -16.50 -19.41 -4.03
C GLU A 10 -15.20 -19.83 -3.37
N THR A 11 -14.98 -21.12 -3.16
CA THR A 11 -13.73 -21.66 -2.62
C THR A 11 -12.56 -21.39 -3.56
N GLY A 12 -12.75 -21.56 -4.87
CA GLY A 12 -11.73 -21.26 -5.88
C GLY A 12 -11.37 -19.77 -5.92
N GLN A 13 -12.37 -18.88 -5.90
CA GLN A 13 -12.15 -17.44 -5.85
C GLN A 13 -11.42 -17.01 -4.56
N ARG A 14 -11.77 -17.59 -3.43
CA ARG A 14 -11.11 -17.30 -2.15
C ARG A 14 -9.65 -17.74 -2.15
N ARG A 15 -9.34 -18.93 -2.68
CA ARG A 15 -7.95 -19.41 -2.81
C ARG A 15 -7.14 -18.53 -3.74
N PHE A 16 -7.72 -18.13 -4.87
CA PHE A 16 -7.08 -17.21 -5.81
C PHE A 16 -6.81 -15.84 -5.17
N LEU A 17 -7.76 -15.30 -4.40
CA LEU A 17 -7.58 -14.06 -3.67
C LEU A 17 -6.47 -14.15 -2.62
N LEU A 18 -6.37 -15.25 -1.90
CA LEU A 18 -5.30 -15.47 -0.92
C LEU A 18 -3.93 -15.51 -1.60
N PHE A 19 -3.82 -16.23 -2.72
CA PHE A 19 -2.61 -16.27 -3.52
C PHE A 19 -2.23 -14.89 -4.06
N LEU A 20 -3.17 -14.19 -4.69
CA LEU A 20 -2.98 -12.85 -5.22
C LEU A 20 -2.62 -11.85 -4.11
N GLY A 21 -3.30 -11.93 -2.97
CA GLY A 21 -2.99 -11.10 -1.81
C GLY A 21 -1.59 -11.34 -1.25
N GLY A 22 -1.15 -12.59 -1.19
CA GLY A 22 0.21 -12.95 -0.78
C GLY A 22 1.27 -12.39 -1.74
N LEU A 23 1.03 -12.52 -3.04
CA LEU A 23 1.93 -12.01 -4.08
C LEU A 23 2.03 -10.47 -4.04
N VAL A 24 0.89 -9.81 -3.87
CA VAL A 24 0.82 -8.35 -3.70
C VAL A 24 1.54 -7.92 -2.41
N ALA A 25 1.31 -8.61 -1.29
CA ALA A 25 1.95 -8.28 -0.02
C ALA A 25 3.48 -8.46 -0.08
N PHE A 26 3.96 -9.52 -0.73
CA PHE A 26 5.39 -9.74 -0.94
C PHE A 26 6.02 -8.62 -1.78
N SER A 27 5.39 -8.28 -2.91
CA SER A 27 5.87 -7.21 -3.79
C SER A 27 5.83 -5.84 -3.12
N ALA A 28 4.73 -5.52 -2.45
CA ALA A 28 4.57 -4.26 -1.72
C ALA A 28 5.59 -4.15 -0.58
N GLY A 29 5.83 -5.23 0.17
CA GLY A 29 6.82 -5.27 1.25
C GLY A 29 8.22 -4.92 0.75
N GLY A 30 8.66 -5.54 -0.34
CA GLY A 30 9.97 -5.27 -0.94
C GLY A 30 10.12 -3.83 -1.43
N SER A 31 9.12 -3.31 -2.15
CA SER A 31 9.16 -1.93 -2.66
C SER A 31 9.11 -0.88 -1.54
N GLN A 32 8.32 -1.09 -0.50
CA GLN A 32 8.21 -0.16 0.62
C GLN A 32 9.50 -0.10 1.47
N VAL A 33 10.17 -1.24 1.69
CA VAL A 33 11.50 -1.28 2.33
C VAL A 33 12.50 -0.48 1.50
N GLY A 34 12.51 -0.68 0.18
CA GLY A 34 13.39 0.06 -0.73
C GLY A 34 13.15 1.57 -0.69
N LEU A 35 11.91 2.01 -0.71
CA LEU A 35 11.56 3.45 -0.62
C LEU A 35 11.97 4.08 0.72
N ALA A 36 11.76 3.35 1.83
CA ALA A 36 12.10 3.85 3.16
C ALA A 36 13.61 3.94 3.40
N LEU A 37 14.37 2.98 2.90
CA LEU A 37 15.80 2.84 3.18
C LEU A 37 16.69 3.36 2.05
N GLY A 38 16.15 3.53 0.84
CA GLY A 38 16.91 4.01 -0.32
C GLY A 38 17.73 5.28 -0.05
N PRO A 39 17.17 6.33 0.57
CA PRO A 39 17.91 7.53 0.92
C PRO A 39 19.06 7.31 1.92
N LEU A 40 19.07 6.22 2.68
CA LEU A 40 20.12 5.89 3.65
C LEU A 40 21.30 5.13 3.02
N VAL A 41 21.09 4.52 1.86
CA VAL A 41 22.12 3.69 1.18
C VAL A 41 23.42 4.46 0.94
N PRO A 42 23.42 5.72 0.47
CA PRO A 42 24.65 6.49 0.29
C PRO A 42 25.43 6.75 1.59
N LEU A 43 24.73 6.75 2.75
CA LEU A 43 25.34 6.98 4.05
C LEU A 43 26.07 5.75 4.59
N LEU A 44 25.74 4.55 4.10
CA LEU A 44 26.35 3.29 4.55
C LEU A 44 27.81 3.14 4.13
N GLY A 45 28.30 3.93 3.18
CA GLY A 45 29.70 3.94 2.73
C GLY A 45 30.55 5.13 3.24
N SER A 46 29.93 6.08 3.96
CA SER A 46 30.56 7.36 4.32
C SER A 46 30.96 7.48 5.80
N GLY A 47 30.94 6.39 6.56
CA GLY A 47 31.37 6.40 7.99
C GLY A 47 30.68 5.37 8.87
N ILE A 48 29.65 4.70 8.39
CA ILE A 48 28.92 3.65 9.10
C ILE A 48 29.10 2.34 8.33
N ASP A 49 29.93 1.47 8.88
CA ASP A 49 30.26 0.18 8.22
C ASP A 49 29.20 -0.89 8.57
N ILE A 50 27.93 -0.61 8.20
CA ILE A 50 26.81 -1.54 8.38
C ILE A 50 26.50 -2.19 7.02
N PRO A 51 26.54 -3.54 6.92
CA PRO A 51 26.16 -4.23 5.71
C PRO A 51 24.71 -3.92 5.28
N LEU A 52 24.49 -3.70 3.99
CA LEU A 52 23.16 -3.36 3.45
C LEU A 52 22.07 -4.36 3.86
N TRP A 53 22.39 -5.65 3.94
CA TRP A 53 21.43 -6.68 4.33
C TRP A 53 20.89 -6.48 5.76
N VAL A 54 21.70 -5.95 6.70
CA VAL A 54 21.27 -5.66 8.08
C VAL A 54 20.23 -4.55 8.06
N VAL A 55 20.44 -3.52 7.26
CA VAL A 55 19.51 -2.39 7.10
C VAL A 55 18.19 -2.87 6.47
N LEU A 56 18.27 -3.72 5.44
CA LEU A 56 17.09 -4.30 4.80
C LEU A 56 16.29 -5.19 5.73
N VAL A 57 16.96 -6.06 6.49
CA VAL A 57 16.30 -6.92 7.48
C VAL A 57 15.68 -6.08 8.60
N GLY A 58 16.41 -5.10 9.13
CA GLY A 58 15.89 -4.17 10.15
C GLY A 58 14.67 -3.39 9.68
N GLY A 59 14.70 -2.87 8.45
CA GLY A 59 13.57 -2.20 7.82
C GLY A 59 12.38 -3.14 7.59
N GLY A 60 12.63 -4.38 7.19
CA GLY A 60 11.61 -5.42 7.07
C GLY A 60 10.93 -5.73 8.40
N PHE A 61 11.68 -5.86 9.47
CA PHE A 61 11.13 -6.00 10.83
C PHE A 61 10.32 -4.79 11.27
N GLY A 62 10.78 -3.57 10.99
CA GLY A 62 10.03 -2.35 11.26
C GLY A 62 8.69 -2.33 10.54
N LEU A 63 8.67 -2.70 9.26
CA LEU A 63 7.43 -2.86 8.48
C LEU A 63 6.51 -3.94 9.07
N LEU A 64 7.05 -5.07 9.50
CA LEU A 64 6.28 -6.15 10.10
C LEU A 64 5.57 -5.67 11.38
N ILE A 65 6.29 -4.99 12.26
CA ILE A 65 5.74 -4.43 13.51
C ILE A 65 4.68 -3.37 13.21
N GLY A 66 4.96 -2.46 12.29
CA GLY A 66 4.01 -1.42 11.86
C GLY A 66 2.74 -2.01 11.24
N SER A 67 2.88 -3.03 10.40
CA SER A 67 1.75 -3.74 9.82
C SER A 67 0.91 -4.44 10.88
N TRP A 68 1.55 -5.11 11.84
CA TRP A 68 0.84 -5.81 12.91
C TRP A 68 -0.01 -4.88 13.77
N THR A 69 0.50 -3.69 14.06
CA THR A 69 -0.20 -2.70 14.90
C THR A 69 -1.26 -1.91 14.13
N GLY A 70 -1.00 -1.58 12.85
CA GLY A 70 -1.86 -0.73 12.01
C GLY A 70 -2.90 -1.47 11.19
N ALA A 71 -2.63 -2.70 10.77
CA ALA A 71 -3.45 -3.46 9.83
C ALA A 71 -4.93 -3.63 10.24
N PRO A 72 -5.29 -3.91 11.50
CA PRO A 72 -6.70 -4.13 11.85
C PRO A 72 -7.60 -2.92 11.53
N ARG A 73 -7.11 -1.72 11.76
CA ARG A 73 -7.85 -0.47 11.46
C ARG A 73 -7.98 -0.26 9.96
N MET A 74 -6.90 -0.50 9.22
CA MET A 74 -6.85 -0.34 7.77
C MET A 74 -7.74 -1.36 7.06
N ILE A 75 -7.71 -2.62 7.48
CA ILE A 75 -8.55 -3.70 6.95
C ILE A 75 -10.03 -3.34 7.13
N LYS A 76 -10.41 -2.87 8.33
CA LYS A 76 -11.78 -2.44 8.59
C LYS A 76 -12.20 -1.28 7.69
N ALA A 77 -11.37 -0.26 7.56
CA ALA A 77 -11.64 0.89 6.71
C ALA A 77 -11.84 0.47 5.24
N ILE A 78 -10.92 -0.31 4.69
CA ILE A 78 -10.97 -0.73 3.29
C ILE A 78 -12.15 -1.67 3.02
N SER A 79 -12.41 -2.63 3.91
CA SER A 79 -13.43 -3.67 3.68
C SER A 79 -14.87 -3.23 3.96
N GLN A 80 -15.06 -2.21 4.81
CA GLN A 80 -16.38 -1.81 5.29
C GLN A 80 -16.74 -0.37 4.95
N ASP A 81 -15.74 0.52 4.88
CA ASP A 81 -15.99 1.95 4.84
C ASP A 81 -15.93 2.53 3.43
N TYR A 82 -15.09 2.01 2.54
CA TYR A 82 -14.90 2.58 1.20
C TYR A 82 -15.86 1.99 0.16
N SER A 83 -16.11 0.69 0.23
CA SER A 83 -17.01 0.00 -0.70
C SER A 83 -17.39 -1.38 -0.15
N SER A 84 -18.58 -1.88 -0.49
CA SER A 84 -18.95 -3.26 -0.21
C SER A 84 -18.15 -4.22 -1.10
N LEU A 85 -17.04 -4.75 -0.59
CA LEU A 85 -16.16 -5.64 -1.34
C LEU A 85 -16.65 -7.09 -1.27
N GLY A 86 -16.92 -7.66 -2.44
CA GLY A 86 -17.07 -9.10 -2.63
C GLY A 86 -15.85 -9.67 -3.37
N PRO A 87 -15.67 -11.01 -3.43
CA PRO A 87 -14.50 -11.65 -4.02
C PRO A 87 -14.20 -11.17 -5.45
N ARG A 88 -15.21 -10.99 -6.29
CA ARG A 88 -15.04 -10.52 -7.67
C ARG A 88 -14.52 -9.09 -7.76
N ARG A 89 -15.03 -8.20 -6.89
CA ARG A 89 -14.58 -6.80 -6.86
C ARG A 89 -13.18 -6.69 -6.30
N SER A 90 -12.85 -7.50 -5.30
CA SER A 90 -11.49 -7.57 -4.75
C SER A 90 -10.48 -8.00 -5.83
N ILE A 91 -10.81 -9.01 -6.63
CA ILE A 91 -9.97 -9.43 -7.76
C ILE A 91 -9.85 -8.30 -8.79
N ALA A 92 -10.97 -7.65 -9.16
CA ALA A 92 -11.00 -6.55 -10.12
C ALA A 92 -10.22 -5.31 -9.65
N ALA A 93 -10.09 -5.09 -8.34
CA ALA A 93 -9.27 -4.04 -7.79
C ALA A 93 -7.78 -4.44 -7.68
N LEU A 94 -7.50 -5.66 -7.20
CA LEU A 94 -6.13 -6.11 -6.93
C LEU A 94 -5.29 -6.31 -8.19
N ILE A 95 -5.85 -6.89 -9.25
CA ILE A 95 -5.08 -7.18 -10.48
C ILE A 95 -4.55 -5.90 -11.12
N PRO A 96 -5.36 -4.86 -11.44
CA PRO A 96 -4.84 -3.63 -12.01
C PRO A 96 -3.93 -2.88 -11.04
N SER A 97 -4.22 -2.90 -9.74
CA SER A 97 -3.35 -2.26 -8.74
C SER A 97 -1.96 -2.88 -8.74
N PHE A 98 -1.87 -4.21 -8.79
CA PHE A 98 -0.61 -4.91 -8.87
C PHE A 98 0.13 -4.59 -10.18
N ALA A 99 -0.57 -4.63 -11.32
CA ALA A 99 0.02 -4.32 -12.63
C ALA A 99 0.58 -2.89 -12.67
N ILE A 100 -0.17 -1.89 -12.19
CA ILE A 100 0.27 -0.50 -12.14
C ILE A 100 1.50 -0.36 -11.23
N ALA A 101 1.45 -0.94 -10.03
CA ALA A 101 2.55 -0.87 -9.08
C ALA A 101 3.83 -1.51 -9.62
N GLN A 102 3.73 -2.69 -10.23
CA GLN A 102 4.88 -3.39 -10.82
C GLN A 102 5.46 -2.65 -12.03
N THR A 103 4.60 -2.06 -12.84
CA THR A 103 5.04 -1.22 -13.96
C THR A 103 5.81 -0.01 -13.44
N ALA A 104 5.29 0.68 -12.42
CA ALA A 104 5.98 1.82 -11.82
C ALA A 104 7.35 1.42 -11.23
N VAL A 105 7.42 0.30 -10.52
CA VAL A 105 8.67 -0.25 -9.96
C VAL A 105 9.67 -0.57 -11.08
N ALA A 106 9.23 -1.18 -12.18
CA ALA A 106 10.08 -1.51 -13.32
C ALA A 106 10.69 -0.26 -13.98
N PHE A 107 9.99 0.87 -13.95
CA PHE A 107 10.50 2.15 -14.44
C PHE A 107 11.19 3.01 -13.36
N GLY A 108 11.37 2.49 -12.15
CA GLY A 108 11.97 3.24 -11.03
C GLY A 108 11.12 4.41 -10.54
N ILE A 109 9.81 4.41 -10.81
CA ILE A 109 8.88 5.46 -10.40
C ILE A 109 8.36 5.15 -8.99
N PRO A 110 8.64 6.01 -7.99
CA PRO A 110 8.11 5.82 -6.65
C PRO A 110 6.59 6.05 -6.64
N VAL A 111 5.83 5.03 -6.21
CA VAL A 111 4.37 5.08 -6.14
C VAL A 111 3.87 4.61 -4.78
N SER A 112 2.77 5.19 -4.33
CA SER A 112 2.09 4.75 -3.13
C SER A 112 1.12 3.59 -3.48
N PHE A 113 1.47 2.39 -3.05
CA PHE A 113 0.61 1.22 -3.26
C PHE A 113 -0.77 1.37 -2.60
N ASN A 114 -0.84 2.02 -1.44
CA ASN A 114 -2.10 2.29 -0.75
C ASN A 114 -3.04 3.20 -1.58
N GLU A 115 -2.50 4.23 -2.22
CA GLU A 115 -3.28 5.13 -3.08
C GLU A 115 -3.80 4.40 -4.31
N ILE A 116 -2.97 3.56 -4.93
CA ILE A 116 -3.36 2.75 -6.08
C ILE A 116 -4.51 1.81 -5.70
N ILE A 117 -4.38 1.05 -4.60
CA ILE A 117 -5.38 0.06 -4.21
C ILE A 117 -6.69 0.69 -3.74
N VAL A 118 -6.64 1.78 -3.00
CA VAL A 118 -7.84 2.52 -2.56
C VAL A 118 -8.56 3.10 -3.77
N SER A 119 -7.84 3.69 -4.72
CA SER A 119 -8.41 4.21 -5.96
C SER A 119 -9.07 3.10 -6.80
N ALA A 120 -8.44 1.94 -6.89
CA ALA A 120 -8.99 0.78 -7.61
C ALA A 120 -10.25 0.22 -6.93
N ILE A 121 -10.28 0.17 -5.59
CA ILE A 121 -11.45 -0.24 -4.80
C ILE A 121 -12.62 0.71 -5.06
N ILE A 122 -12.38 2.01 -5.00
CA ILE A 122 -13.36 3.05 -5.28
C ILE A 122 -13.87 2.92 -6.73
N GLY A 123 -12.96 2.79 -7.70
CA GLY A 123 -13.29 2.59 -9.12
C GLY A 123 -14.13 1.33 -9.35
N SER A 124 -13.80 0.23 -8.68
CA SER A 124 -14.60 -1.01 -8.76
C SER A 124 -16.01 -0.84 -8.17
N GLY A 125 -16.16 -0.01 -7.15
CA GLY A 125 -17.44 0.36 -6.57
C GLY A 125 -18.30 1.20 -7.51
N TYR A 126 -17.71 2.18 -8.19
CA TYR A 126 -18.39 2.97 -9.22
C TYR A 126 -18.83 2.14 -10.40
N ALA A 127 -17.96 1.26 -10.91
CA ALA A 127 -18.29 0.34 -12.01
C ALA A 127 -19.45 -0.61 -11.66
N ALA A 128 -19.66 -0.88 -10.38
CA ALA A 128 -20.78 -1.68 -9.89
C ALA A 128 -22.02 -0.87 -9.49
N GLY A 129 -22.23 0.30 -10.08
CA GLY A 129 -23.38 1.14 -9.84
C GLY A 129 -23.38 1.89 -8.51
N ASN A 130 -22.25 2.47 -8.11
CA ASN A 130 -22.04 3.19 -6.84
C ASN A 130 -22.25 2.34 -5.58
N ALA A 131 -22.05 1.03 -5.67
CA ALA A 131 -22.32 0.11 -4.58
C ALA A 131 -21.45 0.37 -3.35
N GLY A 132 -21.99 1.09 -2.39
CA GLY A 132 -21.38 1.36 -1.08
C GLY A 132 -20.24 2.39 -1.10
N VAL A 133 -20.04 3.15 -2.19
CA VAL A 133 -18.99 4.18 -2.27
C VAL A 133 -19.40 5.41 -1.46
N SER A 134 -18.63 5.71 -0.42
CA SER A 134 -18.82 6.91 0.40
C SER A 134 -18.07 8.11 -0.16
N ARG A 135 -18.77 9.04 -0.79
CA ARG A 135 -18.18 10.27 -1.34
C ARG A 135 -17.50 11.13 -0.28
N GLY A 136 -18.08 11.18 0.93
CA GLY A 136 -17.48 11.92 2.05
C GLY A 136 -16.13 11.34 2.45
N LYS A 137 -16.04 10.00 2.61
CA LYS A 137 -14.78 9.33 2.95
C LYS A 137 -13.72 9.50 1.85
N MET A 138 -14.13 9.46 0.58
CA MET A 138 -13.21 9.77 -0.53
C MET A 138 -12.62 11.17 -0.43
N GLY A 139 -13.45 12.16 -0.16
CA GLY A 139 -12.99 13.56 0.00
C GLY A 139 -12.00 13.69 1.16
N TYR A 140 -12.30 13.09 2.31
CA TYR A 140 -11.37 13.08 3.46
C TYR A 140 -10.07 12.35 3.15
N THR A 141 -10.11 11.25 2.41
CA THR A 141 -8.91 10.51 2.02
C THR A 141 -8.04 11.33 1.07
N ALA A 142 -8.63 11.93 0.04
CA ALA A 142 -7.91 12.81 -0.88
C ALA A 142 -7.29 14.02 -0.14
N LEU A 143 -8.05 14.62 0.77
CA LEU A 143 -7.56 15.71 1.61
C LEU A 143 -6.39 15.26 2.50
N ALA A 144 -6.49 14.07 3.10
CA ALA A 144 -5.43 13.51 3.93
C ALA A 144 -4.14 13.27 3.12
N TRP A 145 -4.26 12.77 1.89
CA TRP A 145 -3.10 12.58 1.00
C TRP A 145 -2.41 13.91 0.68
N VAL A 146 -3.18 14.93 0.28
CA VAL A 146 -2.63 16.27 0.02
C VAL A 146 -2.02 16.88 1.29
N ALA A 147 -2.70 16.76 2.42
CA ALA A 147 -2.22 17.29 3.69
C ALA A 147 -0.94 16.59 4.15
N SER A 148 -0.84 15.26 3.97
CA SER A 148 0.37 14.51 4.30
C SER A 148 1.55 14.87 3.41
N LEU A 149 1.32 15.12 2.11
CA LEU A 149 2.34 15.58 1.18
C LEU A 149 2.90 16.94 1.59
N ILE A 150 2.02 17.90 1.86
CA ILE A 150 2.42 19.24 2.29
C ILE A 150 3.13 19.18 3.66
N GLY A 151 2.56 18.42 4.60
CA GLY A 151 3.13 18.24 5.94
C GLY A 151 4.53 17.61 5.90
N SER A 152 4.72 16.57 5.09
CA SER A 152 6.02 15.92 4.93
C SER A 152 7.04 16.87 4.29
N PHE A 153 6.62 17.66 3.30
CA PHE A 153 7.50 18.66 2.66
C PHE A 153 7.94 19.74 3.67
N VAL A 154 6.99 20.30 4.41
CA VAL A 154 7.28 21.36 5.41
C VAL A 154 8.19 20.83 6.52
N LEU A 155 7.89 19.64 7.05
CA LEU A 155 8.71 19.01 8.10
C LEU A 155 10.11 18.67 7.58
N GLY A 156 10.21 18.04 6.41
CA GLY A 156 11.50 17.69 5.82
C GLY A 156 12.38 18.91 5.53
N TYR A 157 11.79 19.95 4.94
CA TYR A 157 12.48 21.21 4.71
C TYR A 157 12.88 21.90 6.02
N GLY A 158 11.99 21.93 7.00
CA GLY A 158 12.26 22.54 8.32
C GLY A 158 13.39 21.85 9.07
N ILE A 159 13.41 20.52 9.08
CA ILE A 159 14.49 19.73 9.68
C ILE A 159 15.81 19.99 8.94
N TYR A 160 15.80 19.94 7.61
CA TYR A 160 17.00 20.21 6.81
C TYR A 160 17.56 21.61 7.05
N ALA A 161 16.69 22.63 7.04
CA ALA A 161 17.08 24.00 7.32
C ALA A 161 17.65 24.18 8.73
N GLY A 162 17.02 23.54 9.72
CA GLY A 162 17.48 23.55 11.10
C GLY A 162 18.87 22.90 11.26
N VAL A 163 19.07 21.73 10.66
CA VAL A 163 20.39 21.08 10.69
C VAL A 163 21.47 21.94 10.04
N ARG A 164 21.15 22.56 8.89
CA ARG A 164 22.10 23.44 8.17
C ARG A 164 22.47 24.71 8.94
N LEU A 165 21.67 25.14 9.90
CA LEU A 165 22.01 26.28 10.77
C LEU A 165 22.95 25.91 11.92
N VAL A 166 23.03 24.62 12.26
CA VAL A 166 23.82 24.11 13.40
C VAL A 166 25.16 23.50 12.94
N VAL A 167 25.22 23.06 11.69
CA VAL A 167 26.42 22.49 11.04
C VAL A 167 26.92 23.45 9.98
#